data_ebdc24588789c4caa64c6d379013990d
#
_entry.id   ebdc24588789c4caa64c6d379013990d
#
_cell.length_a   1.000
_cell.length_b   1.000
_cell.length_c   1.000
_cell.angle_alpha   90.00
_cell.angle_beta   90.00
_cell.angle_gamma   90.00
#
_symmetry.space_group_name_H-M   'P 1'
#
loop_
_entity.id
_entity.type
_entity.pdbx_description
1 polymer ?
#
loop_
_entity_poly.entity_id
_entity_poly.type
_entity_poly.pdbx_seq_one_letter_code
_entity_poly.pdbx_strand_id
1 'polypeptide(L)'
;MSVQQKAGVVLPAACAVAASFDPALARSVGAAQGQAEVDPNIKRSPLCGRNFAMFSEDPHLTAALAAAVVGGAQNAVVGPLLCCSQVTDAPDRRVDERTLQEIYLPPAAASLQAGPQGVRYGSGTLNGVPLAEAAAALLPQPAAKTNDAPSTAPTHALAVQLAAQCGVLVQNLGALPLRAGQRVAYIGAFAETPRYYGEGQPTPAAIGALDAALLKGRRVGYVKGFPANRDERDEGEFLRAVSAAGHA
;
A
#
# COMPACT_ATOMS: atom_id res chain seq x y z
N MET A 1 -14.19 4.25 -1.04
CA MET A 1 -14.23 4.50 0.43
C MET A 1 -13.32 3.50 1.07
N SER A 2 -12.24 3.96 1.68
CA SER A 2 -11.30 3.09 2.38
C SER A 2 -12.02 2.38 3.52
N VAL A 3 -11.76 1.08 3.64
CA VAL A 3 -12.20 0.27 4.78
C VAL A 3 -11.80 0.99 6.05
N GLN A 4 -12.74 1.24 6.94
CA GLN A 4 -12.48 1.81 8.25
C GLN A 4 -11.51 0.90 8.98
N GLN A 5 -10.25 1.30 9.02
CA GLN A 5 -9.30 0.71 9.95
C GLN A 5 -9.86 0.96 11.36
N LYS A 6 -10.05 -0.08 12.12
CA LYS A 6 -10.46 0.03 13.52
C LYS A 6 -9.50 1.00 14.21
N ALA A 7 -10.06 1.97 14.92
CA ALA A 7 -9.38 3.12 15.48
C ALA A 7 -7.98 2.80 16.02
N GLY A 8 -6.97 3.48 15.49
CA GLY A 8 -5.64 3.58 16.07
C GLY A 8 -4.54 2.66 15.53
N VAL A 9 -4.82 1.65 14.69
CA VAL A 9 -3.76 0.79 14.13
C VAL A 9 -3.72 0.92 12.62
N VAL A 10 -2.59 1.37 12.09
CA VAL A 10 -2.33 1.48 10.65
C VAL A 10 -1.52 0.26 10.20
N LEU A 11 -2.03 -0.45 9.19
CA LEU A 11 -1.34 -1.58 8.56
C LEU A 11 -0.59 -1.10 7.31
N PRO A 12 0.45 -1.84 6.87
CA PRO A 12 1.18 -1.50 5.65
C PRO A 12 0.25 -1.37 4.43
N ALA A 13 0.51 -0.37 3.60
CA ALA A 13 -0.19 -0.20 2.33
C ALA A 13 0.17 -1.34 1.35
N ALA A 14 -0.67 -1.59 0.34
CA ALA A 14 -0.45 -2.66 -0.63
C ALA A 14 0.93 -2.58 -1.31
N CYS A 15 1.39 -1.37 -1.66
CA CYS A 15 2.72 -1.19 -2.25
C CYS A 15 3.87 -1.53 -1.28
N ALA A 16 3.69 -1.34 0.02
CA ALA A 16 4.68 -1.73 1.02
C ALA A 16 4.67 -3.25 1.22
N VAL A 17 3.49 -3.86 1.27
CA VAL A 17 3.35 -5.33 1.30
C VAL A 17 4.04 -5.97 0.10
N ALA A 18 3.90 -5.37 -1.09
CA ALA A 18 4.54 -5.88 -2.30
C ALA A 18 6.07 -5.87 -2.23
N ALA A 19 6.66 -4.92 -1.51
CA ALA A 19 8.12 -4.87 -1.31
C ALA A 19 8.68 -6.05 -0.52
N SER A 20 7.83 -6.79 0.21
CA SER A 20 8.25 -8.03 0.90
C SER A 20 8.38 -9.23 -0.03
N PHE A 21 7.71 -9.23 -1.18
CA PHE A 21 7.58 -10.40 -2.08
C PHE A 21 7.00 -11.65 -1.39
N ASP A 22 6.30 -11.48 -0.28
CA ASP A 22 5.83 -12.58 0.58
C ASP A 22 4.30 -12.70 0.60
N PRO A 23 3.72 -13.70 -0.08
CA PRO A 23 2.28 -13.97 -0.03
C PRO A 23 1.77 -14.38 1.37
N ALA A 24 2.62 -14.96 2.23
CA ALA A 24 2.21 -15.30 3.59
C ALA A 24 2.04 -14.05 4.45
N LEU A 25 2.91 -13.05 4.27
CA LEU A 25 2.75 -11.72 4.85
C LEU A 25 1.46 -11.05 4.35
N ALA A 26 1.22 -11.07 3.05
CA ALA A 26 0.02 -10.49 2.44
C ALA A 26 -1.26 -11.13 3.01
N ARG A 27 -1.28 -12.46 3.17
CA ARG A 27 -2.38 -13.19 3.82
C ARG A 27 -2.59 -12.73 5.27
N SER A 28 -1.50 -12.55 6.02
CA SER A 28 -1.55 -12.06 7.41
C SER A 28 -2.11 -10.63 7.51
N VAL A 29 -1.76 -9.77 6.55
CA VAL A 29 -2.34 -8.42 6.42
C VAL A 29 -3.84 -8.50 6.17
N GLY A 30 -4.29 -9.36 5.25
CA GLY A 30 -5.71 -9.60 4.99
C GLY A 30 -6.46 -10.06 6.25
N ALA A 31 -5.91 -11.03 6.97
CA ALA A 31 -6.48 -11.52 8.24
C ALA A 31 -6.57 -10.42 9.31
N ALA A 32 -5.55 -9.58 9.42
CA ALA A 32 -5.53 -8.45 10.35
C ALA A 32 -6.53 -7.34 9.97
N GLN A 33 -6.77 -7.12 8.68
CA GLN A 33 -7.79 -6.17 8.22
C GLN A 33 -9.21 -6.66 8.53
N GLY A 34 -9.44 -7.96 8.46
CA GLY A 34 -10.75 -8.58 8.61
C GLY A 34 -11.70 -8.24 7.46
N GLN A 35 -11.91 -6.96 7.21
CA GLN A 35 -12.58 -6.43 6.02
C GLN A 35 -11.54 -5.75 5.13
N ALA A 36 -11.26 -6.33 3.99
CA ALA A 36 -10.26 -5.82 3.04
C ALA A 36 -10.93 -5.31 1.75
N GLU A 37 -10.45 -4.17 1.29
CA GLU A 37 -10.68 -3.69 -0.06
C GLU A 37 -9.40 -3.90 -0.85
N VAL A 38 -9.46 -4.74 -1.87
CA VAL A 38 -8.30 -5.15 -2.65
C VAL A 38 -8.40 -4.59 -4.07
N ASP A 39 -7.42 -3.77 -4.44
CA ASP A 39 -7.29 -3.23 -5.78
C ASP A 39 -6.31 -4.11 -6.59
N PRO A 40 -6.80 -4.95 -7.52
CA PRO A 40 -5.97 -5.85 -8.30
C PRO A 40 -5.37 -5.18 -9.55
N ASN A 41 -5.51 -3.86 -9.69
CA ASN A 41 -4.99 -3.17 -10.84
C ASN A 41 -3.46 -3.02 -10.79
N ILE A 42 -2.87 -2.86 -11.96
CA ILE A 42 -1.43 -2.73 -12.13
C ILE A 42 -0.99 -1.27 -12.04
N LYS A 43 0.11 -1.01 -11.37
CA LYS A 43 0.77 0.30 -11.35
C LYS A 43 1.39 0.60 -12.70
N ARG A 44 0.69 1.39 -13.53
CA ARG A 44 1.19 1.74 -14.88
C ARG A 44 1.88 3.09 -14.94
N SER A 45 1.46 4.02 -14.12
CA SER A 45 2.00 5.37 -14.12
C SER A 45 2.48 5.78 -12.72
N PRO A 46 3.68 6.33 -12.60
CA PRO A 46 4.16 6.88 -11.33
C PRO A 46 3.33 8.09 -10.87
N LEU A 47 2.60 8.73 -11.77
CA LEU A 47 1.75 9.89 -11.47
C LEU A 47 0.36 9.50 -10.95
N CYS A 48 0.02 8.21 -10.92
CA CYS A 48 -1.27 7.79 -10.41
C CYS A 48 -1.36 8.00 -8.89
N GLY A 49 -2.32 8.81 -8.47
CA GLY A 49 -2.57 9.12 -7.04
C GLY A 49 -2.99 7.90 -6.20
N ARG A 50 -3.33 6.77 -6.84
CA ARG A 50 -3.74 5.52 -6.19
C ARG A 50 -2.66 4.46 -6.10
N ASN A 51 -1.42 4.77 -6.50
CA ASN A 51 -0.32 3.80 -6.50
C ASN A 51 -0.06 3.15 -5.12
N PHE A 52 -0.37 3.83 -4.03
CA PHE A 52 -0.25 3.27 -2.67
C PHE A 52 -1.22 2.10 -2.41
N ALA A 53 -2.37 2.08 -3.07
CA ALA A 53 -3.41 1.06 -2.93
C ALA A 53 -3.18 -0.18 -3.80
N MET A 54 -2.25 -0.10 -4.76
CA MET A 54 -1.92 -1.18 -5.70
C MET A 54 -0.62 -1.86 -5.29
N PHE A 55 -0.50 -3.16 -5.59
CA PHE A 55 0.68 -3.94 -5.18
C PHE A 55 1.91 -3.62 -6.03
N SER A 56 1.88 -3.92 -7.32
CA SER A 56 3.06 -3.87 -8.19
C SER A 56 2.71 -3.48 -9.62
N GLU A 57 3.72 -3.18 -10.41
CA GLU A 57 3.64 -3.12 -11.86
C GLU A 57 3.73 -4.52 -12.51
N ASP A 58 4.24 -5.50 -11.79
CA ASP A 58 4.32 -6.90 -12.20
C ASP A 58 2.97 -7.60 -12.01
N PRO A 59 2.36 -8.15 -13.08
CA PRO A 59 1.07 -8.82 -12.98
C PRO A 59 1.12 -10.11 -12.15
N HIS A 60 2.23 -10.86 -12.18
CA HIS A 60 2.36 -12.09 -11.41
C HIS A 60 2.45 -11.80 -9.91
N LEU A 61 3.29 -10.85 -9.52
CA LEU A 61 3.41 -10.45 -8.12
C LEU A 61 2.10 -9.86 -7.60
N THR A 62 1.44 -9.00 -8.38
CA THR A 62 0.13 -8.44 -8.02
C THR A 62 -0.92 -9.55 -7.85
N ALA A 63 -0.96 -10.53 -8.77
CA ALA A 63 -1.89 -11.67 -8.69
C ALA A 63 -1.68 -12.46 -7.41
N ALA A 64 -0.43 -12.82 -7.09
CA ALA A 64 -0.09 -13.62 -5.92
C ALA A 64 -0.45 -12.91 -4.60
N LEU A 65 -0.11 -11.63 -4.49
CA LEU A 65 -0.33 -10.86 -3.26
C LEU A 65 -1.79 -10.46 -3.07
N ALA A 66 -2.46 -10.02 -4.13
CA ALA A 66 -3.88 -9.68 -4.07
C ALA A 66 -4.73 -10.89 -3.69
N ALA A 67 -4.50 -12.04 -4.32
CA ALA A 67 -5.17 -13.29 -3.97
C ALA A 67 -4.88 -13.72 -2.51
N ALA A 68 -3.66 -13.52 -2.04
CA ALA A 68 -3.30 -13.83 -0.66
C ALA A 68 -4.04 -12.93 0.35
N VAL A 69 -4.14 -11.63 0.10
CA VAL A 69 -4.92 -10.71 0.96
C VAL A 69 -6.41 -11.10 0.97
N VAL A 70 -6.99 -11.37 -0.21
CA VAL A 70 -8.38 -11.84 -0.33
C VAL A 70 -8.60 -13.12 0.48
N GLY A 71 -7.72 -14.10 0.30
CA GLY A 71 -7.81 -15.39 1.01
C GLY A 71 -7.56 -15.28 2.51
N GLY A 72 -6.86 -14.24 2.98
CA GLY A 72 -6.64 -13.98 4.41
C GLY A 72 -7.77 -13.20 5.09
N ALA A 73 -8.44 -12.33 4.37
CA ALA A 73 -9.48 -11.47 4.92
C ALA A 73 -10.77 -12.26 5.23
N GLN A 74 -11.46 -11.90 6.30
CA GLN A 74 -12.77 -12.46 6.62
C GLN A 74 -13.82 -12.03 5.59
N ASN A 75 -13.79 -10.75 5.22
CA ASN A 75 -14.65 -10.17 4.19
C ASN A 75 -13.77 -9.35 3.24
N ALA A 76 -13.61 -9.81 2.00
CA ALA A 76 -12.88 -9.07 0.99
C ALA A 76 -13.81 -8.57 -0.12
N VAL A 77 -13.61 -7.33 -0.53
CA VAL A 77 -14.21 -6.76 -1.74
C VAL A 77 -13.08 -6.50 -2.73
N VAL A 78 -13.18 -7.08 -3.91
CA VAL A 78 -12.19 -6.90 -4.97
C VAL A 78 -12.67 -5.86 -5.97
N GLY A 79 -11.81 -4.91 -6.29
CA GLY A 79 -12.07 -3.91 -7.31
C GLY A 79 -11.58 -2.49 -6.96
N PRO A 80 -11.72 -1.57 -7.89
CA PRO A 80 -12.49 -1.68 -9.16
C PRO A 80 -11.78 -2.55 -10.19
N LEU A 81 -12.50 -3.52 -10.76
CA LEU A 81 -11.92 -4.41 -11.78
C LEU A 81 -11.70 -3.68 -13.11
N LEU A 82 -10.64 -4.07 -13.82
CA LEU A 82 -10.28 -3.59 -15.15
C LEU A 82 -10.12 -2.08 -15.27
N CYS A 83 -9.74 -1.40 -14.19
CA CYS A 83 -9.43 0.02 -14.20
C CYS A 83 -8.04 0.27 -14.81
N CYS A 84 -7.88 0.00 -16.11
CA CYS A 84 -6.61 0.03 -16.81
C CYS A 84 -6.05 1.44 -17.00
N SER A 85 -6.88 2.47 -16.94
CA SER A 85 -6.43 3.88 -17.03
C SER A 85 -6.29 4.47 -15.63
N GLN A 86 -5.08 4.78 -15.27
CA GLN A 86 -4.74 5.31 -13.94
C GLN A 86 -4.35 6.79 -13.96
N VAL A 87 -4.25 7.36 -15.15
CA VAL A 87 -3.79 8.74 -15.36
C VAL A 87 -4.92 9.65 -15.87
N THR A 88 -5.94 9.06 -16.49
CA THR A 88 -7.06 9.82 -17.03
C THR A 88 -8.38 9.16 -16.67
N ASP A 89 -9.38 9.96 -16.35
CA ASP A 89 -10.79 9.55 -16.28
C ASP A 89 -11.36 9.31 -17.68
N ALA A 90 -10.55 8.73 -18.59
CA ALA A 90 -10.99 8.43 -19.94
C ALA A 90 -12.21 7.51 -19.87
N PRO A 91 -13.32 7.89 -20.46
CA PRO A 91 -14.55 7.11 -20.42
C PRO A 91 -14.41 5.75 -21.13
N ASP A 92 -13.54 5.65 -22.13
CA ASP A 92 -13.23 4.42 -22.87
C ASP A 92 -11.74 4.08 -22.78
N ARG A 93 -11.43 2.90 -22.26
CA ARG A 93 -10.08 2.35 -22.10
C ARG A 93 -9.79 1.44 -23.27
N ARG A 94 -8.79 1.82 -24.07
CA ARG A 94 -8.40 1.04 -25.22
C ARG A 94 -7.15 0.24 -24.93
N VAL A 95 -7.26 -1.08 -24.98
CA VAL A 95 -6.20 -2.02 -24.68
C VAL A 95 -6.22 -3.13 -25.73
N ASP A 96 -5.08 -3.46 -26.30
CA ASP A 96 -4.95 -4.60 -27.21
C ASP A 96 -5.12 -5.93 -26.45
N GLU A 97 -5.53 -6.95 -27.19
CA GLU A 97 -5.86 -8.26 -26.63
C GLU A 97 -4.71 -8.89 -25.85
N ARG A 98 -3.49 -8.82 -26.38
CA ARG A 98 -2.31 -9.40 -25.74
C ARG A 98 -2.00 -8.72 -24.41
N THR A 99 -1.98 -7.40 -24.40
CA THR A 99 -1.75 -6.61 -23.17
C THR A 99 -2.86 -6.89 -22.14
N LEU A 100 -4.11 -7.03 -22.59
CA LEU A 100 -5.22 -7.35 -21.73
C LEU A 100 -5.02 -8.71 -21.04
N GLN A 101 -4.72 -9.75 -21.84
CA GLN A 101 -4.56 -11.12 -21.38
C GLN A 101 -3.32 -11.35 -20.52
N GLU A 102 -2.20 -10.70 -20.83
CA GLU A 102 -0.93 -10.93 -20.13
C GLU A 102 -0.75 -10.04 -18.90
N ILE A 103 -1.35 -8.85 -18.87
CA ILE A 103 -1.08 -7.85 -17.82
C ILE A 103 -2.30 -7.59 -16.94
N TYR A 104 -3.46 -7.28 -17.51
CA TYR A 104 -4.58 -6.75 -16.72
C TYR A 104 -5.54 -7.82 -16.17
N LEU A 105 -5.77 -8.90 -16.92
CA LEU A 105 -6.67 -9.96 -16.48
C LEU A 105 -6.10 -10.86 -15.38
N PRO A 106 -4.80 -11.26 -15.39
CA PRO A 106 -4.29 -12.23 -14.44
C PRO A 106 -4.47 -11.84 -12.96
N PRO A 107 -4.16 -10.60 -12.50
CA PRO A 107 -4.38 -10.23 -11.11
C PRO A 107 -5.84 -10.20 -10.71
N ALA A 108 -6.71 -9.72 -11.61
CA ALA A 108 -8.16 -9.71 -11.38
C ALA A 108 -8.70 -11.14 -11.26
N ALA A 109 -8.32 -12.04 -12.18
CA ALA A 109 -8.74 -13.43 -12.17
C ALA A 109 -8.27 -14.16 -10.89
N ALA A 110 -7.01 -14.01 -10.51
CA ALA A 110 -6.47 -14.61 -9.28
C ALA A 110 -7.20 -14.12 -8.02
N SER A 111 -7.52 -12.83 -7.95
CA SER A 111 -8.26 -12.25 -6.84
C SER A 111 -9.69 -12.79 -6.75
N LEU A 112 -10.37 -13.00 -7.90
CA LEU A 112 -11.71 -13.60 -7.93
C LEU A 112 -11.69 -15.08 -7.55
N GLN A 113 -10.67 -15.82 -7.96
CA GLN A 113 -10.48 -17.24 -7.59
C GLN A 113 -10.17 -17.43 -6.10
N ALA A 114 -9.65 -16.40 -5.43
CA ALA A 114 -9.40 -16.44 -3.98
C ALA A 114 -10.68 -16.32 -3.12
N GLY A 115 -11.86 -16.17 -3.73
CA GLY A 115 -13.16 -16.18 -3.05
C GLY A 115 -13.49 -14.87 -2.32
N PRO A 116 -13.52 -13.72 -3.00
CA PRO A 116 -13.99 -12.48 -2.38
C PRO A 116 -15.49 -12.56 -2.07
N GLN A 117 -15.94 -11.82 -1.07
CA GLN A 117 -17.35 -11.70 -0.74
C GLN A 117 -18.11 -10.76 -1.68
N GLY A 118 -17.40 -9.79 -2.25
CA GLY A 118 -17.97 -8.81 -3.18
C GLY A 118 -17.00 -8.40 -4.27
N VAL A 119 -17.57 -7.93 -5.37
CA VAL A 119 -16.82 -7.42 -6.52
C VAL A 119 -17.33 -6.03 -6.87
N ARG A 120 -16.42 -5.12 -7.15
CA ARG A 120 -16.74 -3.80 -7.69
C ARG A 120 -16.17 -3.65 -9.09
N TYR A 121 -16.93 -3.01 -9.94
CA TYR A 121 -16.50 -2.66 -11.28
C TYR A 121 -16.14 -1.18 -11.36
N GLY A 122 -15.17 -0.83 -12.21
CA GLY A 122 -14.89 0.55 -12.54
C GLY A 122 -16.02 1.19 -13.36
N SER A 123 -16.01 2.49 -13.47
CA SER A 123 -16.88 3.24 -14.40
C SER A 123 -16.28 3.30 -15.80
N GLY A 124 -17.09 3.47 -16.82
CA GLY A 124 -16.69 3.61 -18.23
C GLY A 124 -16.65 2.30 -18.98
N THR A 125 -15.91 2.28 -20.10
CA THR A 125 -15.86 1.16 -21.04
C THR A 125 -14.43 0.63 -21.22
N LEU A 126 -14.32 -0.60 -21.67
CA LEU A 126 -13.10 -1.24 -22.15
C LEU A 126 -13.32 -1.63 -23.62
N ASN A 127 -12.56 -1.04 -24.53
CA ASN A 127 -12.69 -1.25 -25.97
C ASN A 127 -14.15 -1.04 -26.47
N GLY A 128 -14.85 -0.07 -25.91
CA GLY A 128 -16.24 0.26 -26.24
C GLY A 128 -17.30 -0.55 -25.49
N VAL A 129 -16.92 -1.55 -24.68
CA VAL A 129 -17.85 -2.38 -23.90
C VAL A 129 -17.89 -1.90 -22.43
N PRO A 130 -19.05 -1.77 -21.80
CA PRO A 130 -19.14 -1.43 -20.38
C PRO A 130 -18.30 -2.35 -19.50
N LEU A 131 -17.57 -1.79 -18.52
CA LEU A 131 -16.61 -2.56 -17.72
C LEU A 131 -17.22 -3.76 -17.00
N ALA A 132 -18.46 -3.66 -16.53
CA ALA A 132 -19.13 -4.78 -15.87
C ALA A 132 -19.38 -5.94 -16.84
N GLU A 133 -19.79 -5.62 -18.08
CA GLU A 133 -20.03 -6.59 -19.15
C GLU A 133 -18.71 -7.21 -19.64
N ALA A 134 -17.70 -6.38 -19.89
CA ALA A 134 -16.36 -6.84 -20.26
C ALA A 134 -15.77 -7.77 -19.17
N ALA A 135 -15.91 -7.42 -17.91
CA ALA A 135 -15.43 -8.25 -16.80
C ALA A 135 -16.18 -9.59 -16.72
N ALA A 136 -17.50 -9.58 -16.93
CA ALA A 136 -18.30 -10.80 -16.94
C ALA A 136 -17.94 -11.75 -18.11
N ALA A 137 -17.51 -11.18 -19.24
CA ALA A 137 -17.09 -11.95 -20.42
C ALA A 137 -15.65 -12.49 -20.32
N LEU A 138 -14.76 -11.73 -19.70
CA LEU A 138 -13.30 -11.98 -19.73
C LEU A 138 -12.75 -12.62 -18.45
N LEU A 139 -13.43 -12.48 -17.33
CA LEU A 139 -12.95 -12.94 -16.03
C LEU A 139 -13.75 -14.16 -15.53
N PRO A 140 -13.13 -15.04 -14.73
CA PRO A 140 -13.85 -16.13 -14.10
C PRO A 140 -14.89 -15.60 -13.11
N GLN A 141 -15.94 -16.39 -12.87
CA GLN A 141 -16.86 -16.11 -11.77
C GLN A 141 -16.10 -16.17 -10.42
N PRO A 142 -16.44 -15.31 -9.46
CA PRO A 142 -15.84 -15.37 -8.13
C PRO A 142 -16.02 -16.77 -7.52
N ALA A 143 -14.94 -17.34 -7.01
CA ALA A 143 -15.03 -18.60 -6.30
C ALA A 143 -15.81 -18.42 -4.99
N ALA A 144 -16.45 -19.48 -4.54
CA ALA A 144 -17.06 -19.50 -3.21
C ALA A 144 -15.96 -19.32 -2.15
N LYS A 145 -16.23 -18.50 -1.14
CA LYS A 145 -15.30 -18.31 -0.04
C LYS A 145 -15.14 -19.64 0.73
N THR A 146 -13.91 -20.10 0.82
CA THR A 146 -13.58 -21.37 1.50
C THR A 146 -13.03 -21.18 2.90
N ASN A 147 -12.79 -19.93 3.33
CA ASN A 147 -12.08 -19.66 4.58
C ASN A 147 -12.98 -19.00 5.63
N ASP A 148 -13.19 -19.71 6.72
CA ASP A 148 -13.59 -19.16 8.01
C ASP A 148 -12.33 -18.69 8.78
N ALA A 149 -11.40 -18.01 8.10
CA ALA A 149 -10.21 -17.52 8.77
C ALA A 149 -10.64 -16.57 9.90
N PRO A 150 -10.26 -16.82 11.15
CA PRO A 150 -10.62 -15.94 12.25
C PRO A 150 -9.98 -14.57 11.98
N SER A 151 -10.80 -13.52 12.02
CA SER A 151 -10.28 -12.16 11.99
C SER A 151 -9.43 -11.94 13.24
N THR A 152 -8.14 -11.81 13.04
CA THR A 152 -7.25 -11.37 14.12
C THR A 152 -7.34 -9.84 14.16
N ALA A 153 -7.92 -9.31 15.24
CA ALA A 153 -7.97 -7.85 15.41
C ALA A 153 -6.54 -7.27 15.33
N PRO A 154 -6.30 -6.23 14.52
CA PRO A 154 -4.98 -5.67 14.40
C PRO A 154 -4.52 -5.09 15.74
N THR A 155 -3.34 -5.51 16.18
CA THR A 155 -2.67 -4.95 17.35
C THR A 155 -1.49 -4.09 16.88
N HIS A 156 -1.06 -3.14 17.72
CA HIS A 156 0.13 -2.35 17.41
C HIS A 156 1.36 -3.23 17.20
N ALA A 157 1.53 -4.27 18.01
CA ALA A 157 2.64 -5.21 17.88
C ALA A 157 2.63 -5.94 16.53
N LEU A 158 1.47 -6.40 16.08
CA LEU A 158 1.31 -7.02 14.77
C LEU A 158 1.59 -6.04 13.64
N ALA A 159 1.08 -4.80 13.72
CA ALA A 159 1.36 -3.78 12.72
C ALA A 159 2.85 -3.46 12.60
N VAL A 160 3.57 -3.37 13.72
CA VAL A 160 5.04 -3.17 13.74
C VAL A 160 5.75 -4.36 13.10
N GLN A 161 5.35 -5.59 13.42
CA GLN A 161 5.93 -6.79 12.82
C GLN A 161 5.73 -6.83 11.30
N LEU A 162 4.52 -6.58 10.85
CA LEU A 162 4.18 -6.57 9.42
C LEU A 162 4.94 -5.45 8.68
N ALA A 163 4.99 -4.25 9.26
CA ALA A 163 5.71 -3.11 8.67
C ALA A 163 7.22 -3.36 8.57
N ALA A 164 7.82 -4.00 9.56
CA ALA A 164 9.24 -4.33 9.55
C ALA A 164 9.62 -5.28 8.39
N GLN A 165 8.73 -6.20 8.04
CA GLN A 165 8.94 -7.12 6.92
C GLN A 165 8.75 -6.46 5.54
N CYS A 166 8.14 -5.28 5.48
CA CYS A 166 8.02 -4.49 4.26
C CYS A 166 9.25 -3.60 3.98
N GLY A 167 10.19 -3.53 4.92
CA GLY A 167 11.42 -2.76 4.77
C GLY A 167 12.44 -3.46 3.88
N VAL A 168 12.97 -2.76 2.87
CA VAL A 168 14.01 -3.28 1.98
C VAL A 168 15.34 -2.58 2.28
N LEU A 169 16.36 -3.35 2.70
CA LEU A 169 17.70 -2.84 2.93
C LEU A 169 18.48 -2.81 1.61
N VAL A 170 18.44 -1.68 0.93
CA VAL A 170 19.08 -1.51 -0.38
C VAL A 170 20.60 -1.42 -0.26
N GLN A 171 21.11 -0.72 0.77
CA GLN A 171 22.54 -0.54 1.01
C GLN A 171 22.82 -0.40 2.49
N ASN A 172 23.88 -1.05 2.98
CA ASN A 172 24.39 -0.88 4.34
C ASN A 172 25.93 -0.94 4.35
N LEU A 173 26.56 0.17 4.67
CA LEU A 173 28.01 0.27 4.80
C LEU A 173 28.45 0.19 6.27
N GLY A 174 27.74 -0.56 7.11
CA GLY A 174 28.05 -0.77 8.53
C GLY A 174 27.34 0.20 9.48
N ALA A 175 26.40 1.04 8.98
CA ALA A 175 25.57 1.90 9.83
C ALA A 175 24.50 1.12 10.61
N LEU A 176 24.01 0.02 10.06
CA LEU A 176 23.00 -0.84 10.67
C LEU A 176 23.60 -2.20 11.06
N PRO A 177 23.14 -2.81 12.17
CA PRO A 177 22.13 -2.32 13.11
C PRO A 177 22.65 -1.16 13.98
N LEU A 178 21.74 -0.25 14.34
CA LEU A 178 22.06 0.87 15.22
C LEU A 178 22.51 0.38 16.61
N ARG A 179 23.67 0.84 17.07
CA ARG A 179 24.23 0.48 18.39
C ARG A 179 23.57 1.30 19.51
N ALA A 180 23.65 0.78 20.72
CA ALA A 180 23.22 1.52 21.89
C ALA A 180 24.06 2.81 22.05
N GLY A 181 23.39 3.93 22.33
CA GLY A 181 24.04 5.24 22.49
C GLY A 181 24.41 5.97 21.19
N GLN A 182 24.25 5.34 20.05
CA GLN A 182 24.48 5.99 18.75
C GLN A 182 23.46 7.12 18.56
N ARG A 183 23.94 8.27 18.05
CA ARG A 183 23.08 9.40 17.68
C ARG A 183 22.39 9.10 16.36
N VAL A 184 21.14 9.53 16.24
CA VAL A 184 20.34 9.38 15.02
C VAL A 184 19.76 10.73 14.64
N ALA A 185 19.98 11.17 13.40
CA ALA A 185 19.32 12.34 12.86
C ALA A 185 18.02 11.94 12.14
N TYR A 186 16.92 12.55 12.54
CA TYR A 186 15.64 12.47 11.82
C TYR A 186 15.48 13.72 10.97
N ILE A 187 15.42 13.56 9.68
CA ILE A 187 15.32 14.65 8.71
C ILE A 187 14.03 14.50 7.93
N GLY A 188 13.20 15.53 7.92
CA GLY A 188 11.95 15.57 7.21
C GLY A 188 10.74 15.77 8.11
N ALA A 189 9.78 16.55 7.62
CA ALA A 189 8.54 16.89 8.35
C ALA A 189 7.73 15.65 8.76
N PHE A 190 7.80 14.58 7.98
CA PHE A 190 7.03 13.36 8.25
C PHE A 190 7.57 12.50 9.41
N ALA A 191 8.77 12.81 9.93
CA ALA A 191 9.25 12.18 11.15
C ALA A 191 8.42 12.63 12.38
N GLU A 192 7.96 13.87 12.38
CA GLU A 192 7.12 14.49 13.42
C GLU A 192 5.63 14.32 13.11
N THR A 193 5.24 14.63 11.87
CA THR A 193 3.85 14.57 11.41
C THR A 193 3.71 13.56 10.28
N PRO A 194 3.60 12.25 10.60
CA PRO A 194 3.59 11.21 9.58
C PRO A 194 2.33 11.26 8.72
N ARG A 195 2.47 10.91 7.44
CA ARG A 195 1.37 10.66 6.51
C ARG A 195 1.16 9.17 6.36
N TYR A 196 0.00 8.69 6.80
CA TYR A 196 -0.36 7.27 6.69
C TYR A 196 -1.29 6.98 5.51
N TYR A 197 -1.92 8.01 4.94
CA TYR A 197 -2.85 7.91 3.83
C TYR A 197 -2.52 8.90 2.71
N GLY A 198 -3.14 8.69 1.56
CA GLY A 198 -3.09 9.62 0.45
C GLY A 198 -3.77 10.96 0.77
N GLU A 199 -3.63 11.88 -0.15
CA GLU A 199 -4.18 13.24 -0.04
C GLU A 199 -5.70 13.21 0.27
N GLY A 200 -6.12 14.10 1.18
CA GLY A 200 -7.54 14.23 1.58
C GLY A 200 -8.05 13.18 2.57
N GLN A 201 -7.22 12.25 3.03
CA GLN A 201 -7.61 11.27 4.05
C GLN A 201 -7.19 11.73 5.45
N PRO A 202 -8.05 11.58 6.47
CA PRO A 202 -7.66 11.92 7.83
C PRO A 202 -6.51 11.02 8.31
N THR A 203 -5.48 11.63 8.86
CA THR A 203 -4.39 10.88 9.50
C THR A 203 -4.86 10.39 10.87
N PRO A 204 -4.82 9.08 11.17
CA PRO A 204 -5.16 8.60 12.49
C PRO A 204 -4.17 9.14 13.52
N ALA A 205 -4.59 9.26 14.76
CA ALA A 205 -3.70 9.54 15.89
C ALA A 205 -2.72 8.37 16.03
N ALA A 206 -1.52 8.54 15.54
CA ALA A 206 -0.47 7.52 15.58
C ALA A 206 0.87 8.16 15.97
N ILE A 207 1.70 7.35 16.62
CA ILE A 207 3.03 7.79 17.08
C ILE A 207 3.95 7.92 15.87
N GLY A 208 4.54 9.12 15.69
CA GLY A 208 5.53 9.38 14.65
C GLY A 208 6.85 8.65 14.91
N ALA A 209 7.69 8.58 13.88
CA ALA A 209 9.01 7.94 14.01
C ALA A 209 9.92 8.63 15.04
N LEU A 210 9.84 9.95 15.12
CA LEU A 210 10.57 10.75 16.10
C LEU A 210 10.11 10.42 17.53
N ASP A 211 8.81 10.44 17.78
CA ASP A 211 8.24 10.13 19.10
C ASP A 211 8.56 8.70 19.53
N ALA A 212 8.45 7.75 18.61
CA ALA A 212 8.79 6.36 18.88
C ALA A 212 10.26 6.18 19.28
N ALA A 213 11.19 6.95 18.69
CA ALA A 213 12.60 6.93 19.03
C ALA A 213 12.86 7.56 20.40
N LEU A 214 12.21 8.68 20.72
CA LEU A 214 12.28 9.33 22.01
C LEU A 214 11.75 8.45 23.14
N LEU A 215 10.60 7.80 22.94
CA LEU A 215 10.04 6.85 23.90
C LEU A 215 10.97 5.66 24.19
N LYS A 216 11.84 5.29 23.25
CA LYS A 216 12.87 4.25 23.43
C LYS A 216 14.18 4.80 24.01
N GLY A 217 14.22 6.06 24.46
CA GLY A 217 15.38 6.69 25.07
C GLY A 217 16.57 6.88 24.11
N ARG A 218 16.35 6.92 22.80
CA ARG A 218 17.41 7.18 21.83
C ARG A 218 17.83 8.64 21.84
N ARG A 219 19.11 8.88 21.60
CA ARG A 219 19.64 10.23 21.34
C ARG A 219 19.30 10.60 19.91
N VAL A 220 18.38 11.54 19.73
CA VAL A 220 17.89 11.96 18.41
C VAL A 220 18.15 13.43 18.18
N GLY A 221 18.56 13.79 16.96
CA GLY A 221 18.47 15.12 16.41
C GLY A 221 17.28 15.19 15.45
N TYR A 222 16.58 16.30 15.40
CA TYR A 222 15.49 16.50 14.45
C TYR A 222 15.67 17.79 13.67
N VAL A 223 15.49 17.71 12.36
CA VAL A 223 15.43 18.87 11.46
C VAL A 223 14.31 18.63 10.46
N LYS A 224 13.44 19.61 10.28
CA LYS A 224 12.30 19.51 9.36
C LYS A 224 12.76 19.28 7.91
N GLY A 225 13.80 19.99 7.46
CA GLY A 225 14.52 19.77 6.19
C GLY A 225 13.72 20.18 4.95
N PHE A 226 12.42 19.94 4.93
CA PHE A 226 11.49 20.37 3.89
C PHE A 226 10.09 20.64 4.48
N PRO A 227 9.32 21.55 3.89
CA PRO A 227 7.96 21.79 4.34
C PRO A 227 7.03 20.61 3.97
N ALA A 228 6.00 20.41 4.79
CA ALA A 228 4.98 19.40 4.52
C ALA A 228 4.08 19.75 3.34
N ASN A 229 3.97 21.05 3.02
CA ASN A 229 3.17 21.57 1.92
C ASN A 229 4.03 21.84 0.69
N ARG A 230 3.48 21.55 -0.49
CA ARG A 230 4.21 21.69 -1.78
C ARG A 230 4.57 23.14 -2.14
N ASP A 231 3.83 24.11 -1.60
CA ASP A 231 3.96 25.51 -1.98
C ASP A 231 4.97 26.29 -1.15
N GLU A 232 5.50 25.69 -0.09
CA GLU A 232 6.50 26.30 0.77
C GLU A 232 7.89 25.79 0.39
N ARG A 233 8.79 26.68 -0.03
CA ARG A 233 10.21 26.39 -0.20
C ARG A 233 10.98 27.13 0.88
N ASP A 234 11.73 26.41 1.70
CA ASP A 234 12.63 26.96 2.69
C ASP A 234 14.04 26.42 2.50
N GLU A 235 14.89 27.21 1.84
CA GLU A 235 16.29 26.84 1.61
C GLU A 235 17.09 26.74 2.92
N GLY A 236 16.72 27.53 3.92
CA GLY A 236 17.35 27.48 5.24
C GLY A 236 17.07 26.16 5.94
N GLU A 237 15.87 25.57 5.81
CA GLU A 237 15.55 24.24 6.33
C GLU A 237 16.37 23.15 5.64
N PHE A 238 16.54 23.24 4.32
CA PHE A 238 17.36 22.31 3.56
C PHE A 238 18.83 22.34 4.02
N LEU A 239 19.41 23.53 4.17
CA LEU A 239 20.80 23.67 4.64
C LEU A 239 20.97 23.14 6.08
N ARG A 240 20.00 23.36 6.97
CA ARG A 240 20.01 22.76 8.32
C ARG A 240 19.96 21.23 8.27
N ALA A 241 19.19 20.66 7.33
CA ALA A 241 19.12 19.22 7.14
C ALA A 241 20.45 18.62 6.67
N VAL A 242 21.13 19.27 5.71
CA VAL A 242 22.45 18.86 5.23
C VAL A 242 23.47 18.90 6.37
N SER A 243 23.48 19.98 7.17
CA SER A 243 24.36 20.09 8.33
C SER A 243 24.07 19.01 9.38
N ALA A 244 22.81 18.73 9.69
CA ALA A 244 22.42 17.69 10.65
C ALA A 244 22.86 16.29 10.19
N ALA A 245 22.76 15.99 8.90
CA ALA A 245 23.21 14.72 8.32
C ALA A 245 24.73 14.53 8.42
N GLY A 246 25.49 15.61 8.31
CA GLY A 246 26.96 15.56 8.45
C GLY A 246 27.46 15.37 9.88
N HIS A 247 26.60 15.51 10.91
CA HIS A 247 26.95 15.42 12.34
C HIS A 247 26.32 14.19 13.04
N ALA A 248 25.58 13.34 12.31
CA ALA A 248 24.95 12.13 12.83
C ALA A 248 25.83 10.90 12.63
#